data_ac86e3dd616f8d590155eefc61a4bcd8
#
_entry.id   ac86e3dd616f8d590155eefc61a4bcd8
#
_cell.length_a   1.000
_cell.length_b   1.000
_cell.length_c   1.000
_cell.angle_alpha   90.00
_cell.angle_beta   90.00
_cell.angle_gamma   90.00
#
_symmetry.space_group_name_H-M   'P 1'
#
loop_
_entity.id
_entity.type
_entity.pdbx_description
1 polymer ?
#
loop_
_entity_poly.entity_id
_entity_poly.type
_entity_poly.pdbx_seq_one_letter_code
_entity_poly.pdbx_strand_id
1 'polypeptide(L)'
;MKAALRLLLVTTTLVLAGHAFAEVPTAKPETVDVSPDRLSRIRTVLQKEIDADRMPGAVVMIARRGQLIYSEAIGFQDKAAGKQMSKEAIFRIYSMTNLLPRWPR
;
A
#
# COMPACT_ATOMS: atom_id res chain seq x y z
N MET A 1 35.22 12.67 35.07
CA MET A 1 35.13 13.17 33.68
C MET A 1 35.07 12.11 32.62
N LYS A 2 35.91 11.11 32.64
CA LYS A 2 35.94 10.03 31.62
C LYS A 2 34.66 9.14 31.63
N ALA A 3 34.08 8.88 32.80
CA ALA A 3 32.85 8.08 32.93
C ALA A 3 31.60 8.81 32.42
N ALA A 4 31.48 10.12 32.65
CA ALA A 4 30.36 10.94 32.19
C ALA A 4 30.34 11.05 30.65
N LEU A 5 31.51 11.16 30.02
CA LEU A 5 31.67 11.20 28.58
C LEU A 5 31.28 9.88 27.90
N ARG A 6 31.58 8.75 28.55
CA ARG A 6 31.16 7.42 28.05
C ARG A 6 29.65 7.18 28.17
N LEU A 7 29.05 7.66 29.23
CA LEU A 7 27.60 7.55 29.41
C LEU A 7 26.82 8.41 28.38
N LEU A 8 27.36 9.57 28.03
CA LEU A 8 26.75 10.44 26.99
C LEU A 8 26.82 9.81 25.60
N LEU A 9 27.91 9.08 25.28
CA LEU A 9 28.06 8.39 23.99
C LEU A 9 27.09 7.21 23.84
N VAL A 10 26.81 6.48 24.91
CA VAL A 10 25.89 5.33 24.90
C VAL A 10 24.43 5.78 24.76
N THR A 11 24.06 6.91 25.38
CA THR A 11 22.70 7.46 25.26
C THR A 11 22.42 8.03 23.87
N THR A 12 23.43 8.57 23.19
CA THR A 12 23.26 9.13 21.84
C THR A 12 23.07 8.04 20.78
N THR A 13 23.69 6.86 20.97
CA THR A 13 23.55 5.73 20.03
C THR A 13 22.19 5.04 20.10
N LEU A 14 21.48 5.12 21.22
CA LEU A 14 20.18 4.47 21.39
C LEU A 14 19.01 5.27 20.74
N VAL A 15 19.21 6.58 20.51
CA VAL A 15 18.17 7.45 19.90
C VAL A 15 18.16 7.36 18.38
N LEU A 16 19.23 6.84 17.75
CA LEU A 16 19.31 6.65 16.30
C LEU A 16 18.79 5.29 15.80
N ALA A 17 18.22 4.44 16.66
CA ALA A 17 17.40 3.30 16.24
C ALA A 17 16.07 3.85 15.68
N GLY A 18 16.21 4.66 14.63
CA GLY A 18 15.13 5.33 13.93
C GLY A 18 14.17 4.31 13.37
N HIS A 19 12.94 4.64 13.44
CA HIS A 19 11.75 4.04 12.90
C HIS A 19 12.00 3.55 11.47
N ALA A 20 12.49 2.32 11.33
CA ALA A 20 12.46 1.62 10.06
C ALA A 20 11.00 1.29 9.78
N PHE A 21 10.28 2.21 9.15
CA PHE A 21 9.05 1.85 8.48
C PHE A 21 9.42 0.77 7.48
N ALA A 22 8.89 -0.42 7.67
CA ALA A 22 9.07 -1.51 6.74
C ALA A 22 8.26 -1.17 5.48
N GLU A 23 8.88 -0.38 4.60
CA GLU A 23 8.32 -0.11 3.28
C GLU A 23 8.40 -1.40 2.46
N VAL A 24 7.27 -1.79 1.87
CA VAL A 24 7.24 -2.98 1.01
C VAL A 24 8.08 -2.66 -0.24
N PRO A 25 9.15 -3.43 -0.50
CA PRO A 25 10.01 -3.17 -1.65
C PRO A 25 9.21 -3.31 -2.95
N THR A 26 9.44 -2.38 -3.88
CA THR A 26 8.84 -2.42 -5.20
C THR A 26 9.74 -3.18 -6.18
N ALA A 27 9.12 -3.91 -7.10
CA ALA A 27 9.83 -4.62 -8.15
C ALA A 27 9.10 -4.50 -9.50
N LYS A 28 9.82 -4.73 -10.58
CA LYS A 28 9.21 -4.84 -11.90
C LYS A 28 8.46 -6.17 -12.01
N PRO A 29 7.26 -6.20 -12.61
CA PRO A 29 6.46 -7.43 -12.74
C PRO A 29 7.23 -8.60 -13.35
N GLU A 30 8.06 -8.33 -14.35
CA GLU A 30 8.84 -9.34 -15.07
C GLU A 30 9.82 -10.10 -14.16
N THR A 31 10.35 -9.44 -13.14
CA THR A 31 11.33 -10.06 -12.22
C THR A 31 10.71 -11.13 -11.32
N VAL A 32 9.38 -11.19 -11.26
CA VAL A 32 8.62 -12.16 -10.47
C VAL A 32 7.64 -12.97 -11.33
N ASP A 33 7.94 -13.15 -12.61
CA ASP A 33 7.17 -13.93 -13.58
C ASP A 33 5.72 -13.44 -13.75
N VAL A 34 5.51 -12.12 -13.81
CA VAL A 34 4.20 -11.50 -14.06
C VAL A 34 4.28 -10.64 -15.32
N SER A 35 3.33 -10.83 -16.23
CA SER A 35 3.24 -10.03 -17.45
C SER A 35 2.69 -8.63 -17.17
N PRO A 36 3.43 -7.55 -17.50
CA PRO A 36 2.94 -6.18 -17.36
C PRO A 36 1.72 -5.91 -18.24
N ASP A 37 1.62 -6.52 -19.42
CA ASP A 37 0.46 -6.38 -20.31
C ASP A 37 -0.85 -6.90 -19.67
N ARG A 38 -0.75 -7.94 -18.85
CA ARG A 38 -1.91 -8.46 -18.11
C ARG A 38 -2.30 -7.51 -16.99
N LEU A 39 -1.34 -6.88 -16.32
CA LEU A 39 -1.59 -5.90 -15.27
C LEU A 39 -2.26 -4.64 -15.82
N SER A 40 -1.88 -4.18 -17.01
CA SER A 40 -2.48 -3.00 -17.64
C SER A 40 -3.99 -3.16 -17.90
N ARG A 41 -4.45 -4.39 -18.13
CA ARG A 41 -5.87 -4.69 -18.33
C ARG A 41 -6.72 -4.41 -17.09
N ILE A 42 -6.14 -4.50 -15.89
CA ILE A 42 -6.83 -4.20 -14.64
C ILE A 42 -7.34 -2.77 -14.66
N ARG A 43 -6.48 -1.82 -15.04
CA ARG A 43 -6.86 -0.42 -15.17
C ARG A 43 -8.02 -0.23 -16.15
N THR A 44 -7.94 -0.87 -17.32
CA THR A 44 -8.96 -0.77 -18.36
C THR A 44 -10.32 -1.28 -17.88
N VAL A 45 -10.34 -2.42 -17.17
CA VAL A 45 -11.58 -3.00 -16.64
C VAL A 45 -12.17 -2.09 -15.55
N LEU A 46 -11.36 -1.66 -14.59
CA LEU A 46 -11.83 -0.80 -13.51
C LEU A 46 -12.30 0.56 -14.02
N GLN A 47 -11.63 1.13 -15.02
CA GLN A 47 -12.06 2.40 -15.61
C GLN A 47 -13.46 2.27 -16.25
N LYS A 48 -13.76 1.16 -16.92
CA LYS A 48 -15.10 0.89 -17.47
C LYS A 48 -16.18 0.82 -16.39
N GLU A 49 -15.86 0.22 -15.22
CA GLU A 49 -16.79 0.15 -14.10
C GLU A 49 -17.06 1.53 -13.49
N ILE A 50 -16.02 2.37 -13.43
CA ILE A 50 -16.12 3.75 -12.94
C ILE A 50 -16.90 4.62 -13.93
N ASP A 51 -16.65 4.50 -15.23
CA ASP A 51 -17.33 5.22 -16.29
C ASP A 51 -18.81 4.83 -16.38
N ALA A 52 -19.14 3.59 -16.03
CA ALA A 52 -20.51 3.08 -15.95
C ALA A 52 -21.22 3.41 -14.63
N ASP A 53 -20.62 4.23 -13.77
CA ASP A 53 -21.14 4.62 -12.44
C ASP A 53 -21.42 3.45 -11.49
N ARG A 54 -20.78 2.29 -11.69
CA ARG A 54 -20.95 1.13 -10.81
C ARG A 54 -20.07 1.22 -9.56
N MET A 55 -18.97 1.99 -9.62
CA MET A 55 -18.13 2.33 -8.48
C MET A 55 -17.54 3.74 -8.64
N PRO A 56 -17.29 4.48 -7.56
CA PRO A 56 -16.70 5.81 -7.65
C PRO A 56 -15.21 5.77 -7.98
N GLY A 57 -14.49 4.79 -7.49
CA GLY A 57 -13.07 4.62 -7.69
C GLY A 57 -12.53 3.39 -6.97
N ALA A 58 -11.25 3.09 -7.19
CA ALA A 58 -10.57 1.94 -6.60
C ALA A 58 -9.08 2.23 -6.36
N VAL A 59 -8.52 1.57 -5.37
CA VAL A 59 -7.07 1.42 -5.20
C VAL A 59 -6.73 -0.05 -5.36
N VAL A 60 -5.78 -0.36 -6.23
CA VAL A 60 -5.32 -1.73 -6.47
C VAL A 60 -3.85 -1.82 -6.14
N MET A 61 -3.50 -2.80 -5.32
CA MET A 61 -2.12 -3.15 -5.00
C MET A 61 -1.95 -4.65 -5.19
N ILE A 62 -0.90 -5.05 -5.91
CA ILE A 62 -0.56 -6.46 -6.11
C ILE A 62 0.87 -6.65 -5.68
N ALA A 63 1.07 -7.60 -4.75
CA ALA A 63 2.38 -8.02 -4.31
C ALA A 63 2.62 -9.49 -4.67
N ARG A 64 3.84 -9.82 -5.03
CA ARG A 64 4.28 -11.19 -5.27
C ARG A 64 5.69 -11.40 -4.72
N ARG A 65 5.93 -12.52 -4.05
CA ARG A 65 7.21 -12.84 -3.41
C ARG A 65 7.68 -11.73 -2.46
N GLY A 66 6.74 -11.09 -1.73
CA GLY A 66 7.04 -10.01 -0.79
C GLY A 66 7.38 -8.66 -1.44
N GLN A 67 7.18 -8.51 -2.75
CA GLN A 67 7.48 -7.29 -3.49
C GLN A 67 6.21 -6.72 -4.13
N LEU A 68 6.02 -5.40 -4.05
CA LEU A 68 4.93 -4.70 -4.70
C LEU A 68 5.24 -4.53 -6.19
N ILE A 69 4.43 -5.13 -7.05
CA ILE A 69 4.62 -5.13 -8.50
C ILE A 69 3.62 -4.27 -9.26
N TYR A 70 2.52 -3.89 -8.60
CA TYR A 70 1.50 -3.04 -9.18
C TYR A 70 0.82 -2.23 -8.08
N SER A 71 0.66 -0.94 -8.30
CA SER A 71 -0.03 -0.05 -7.37
C SER A 71 -0.63 1.11 -8.15
N GLU A 72 -1.96 1.15 -8.22
CA GLU A 72 -2.68 2.24 -8.87
C GLU A 72 -3.91 2.70 -8.08
N ALA A 73 -4.19 4.00 -8.18
CA ALA A 73 -5.41 4.63 -7.72
C ALA A 73 -6.17 5.12 -8.96
N ILE A 74 -7.45 4.75 -9.10
CA ILE A 74 -8.26 4.99 -10.30
C ILE A 74 -9.60 5.58 -9.87
N GLY A 75 -10.08 6.61 -10.59
CA GLY A 75 -11.35 7.26 -10.33
C GLY A 75 -11.32 8.26 -9.18
N PHE A 76 -12.39 8.33 -8.41
CA PHE A 76 -12.63 9.36 -7.41
C PHE A 76 -12.78 8.77 -6.01
N GLN A 77 -12.23 9.45 -5.01
CA GLN A 77 -12.50 9.21 -3.59
C GLN A 77 -13.87 9.80 -3.20
N ASP A 78 -14.18 10.97 -3.76
CA ASP A 78 -15.48 11.62 -3.68
C ASP A 78 -15.79 12.22 -5.05
N LYS A 79 -16.73 11.59 -5.77
CA LYS A 79 -17.10 11.99 -7.13
C LYS A 79 -17.86 13.33 -7.13
N ALA A 80 -18.69 13.57 -6.13
CA ALA A 80 -19.48 14.80 -6.02
C ALA A 80 -18.59 16.02 -5.77
N ALA A 81 -17.54 15.86 -4.98
CA ALA A 81 -16.54 16.90 -4.71
C ALA A 81 -15.42 16.96 -5.77
N GLY A 82 -15.40 16.08 -6.77
CA GLY A 82 -14.35 15.98 -7.76
C GLY A 82 -12.99 15.55 -7.20
N LYS A 83 -12.98 14.96 -5.98
CA LYS A 83 -11.75 14.53 -5.31
C LYS A 83 -11.26 13.21 -5.89
N GLN A 84 -10.11 13.23 -6.55
CA GLN A 84 -9.52 12.05 -7.16
C GLN A 84 -9.09 11.02 -6.10
N MET A 85 -9.08 9.74 -6.51
CA MET A 85 -8.62 8.64 -5.67
C MET A 85 -7.14 8.78 -5.36
N SER A 86 -6.77 8.51 -4.11
CA SER A 86 -5.39 8.46 -3.63
C SER A 86 -5.05 7.06 -3.15
N LYS A 87 -3.79 6.66 -3.28
CA LYS A 87 -3.28 5.39 -2.72
C LYS A 87 -3.32 5.37 -1.19
N GLU A 88 -3.29 6.54 -0.56
CA GLU A 88 -3.35 6.76 0.88
C GLU A 88 -4.79 6.93 1.39
N ALA A 89 -5.80 6.72 0.54
CA ALA A 89 -7.19 6.83 0.93
C ALA A 89 -7.57 5.83 2.01
N ILE A 90 -8.31 6.28 3.02
CA ILE A 90 -8.80 5.43 4.09
C ILE A 90 -10.12 4.81 3.67
N PHE A 91 -10.18 3.48 3.64
CA PHE A 91 -11.37 2.71 3.32
C PHE A 91 -12.02 2.14 4.57
N ARG A 92 -13.35 2.18 4.61
CA ARG A 92 -14.12 1.45 5.61
C ARG A 92 -14.43 0.05 5.08
N ILE A 93 -13.91 -0.96 5.77
CA ILE A 93 -14.13 -2.37 5.44
C ILE A 93 -15.28 -2.89 6.32
N TYR A 94 -16.53 -2.71 5.89
CA TYR A 94 -17.70 -3.11 6.67
C TYR A 94 -17.70 -4.63 6.96
N SER A 95 -18.70 -5.36 6.52
CA SER A 95 -18.90 -6.80 6.81
C SER A 95 -17.83 -7.75 6.27
N MET A 96 -16.85 -7.29 5.53
CA MET A 96 -15.77 -8.12 4.98
C MET A 96 -14.86 -8.73 6.05
N THR A 97 -14.90 -8.22 7.27
CA THR A 97 -14.18 -8.81 8.41
C THR A 97 -14.59 -10.26 8.68
N ASN A 98 -15.80 -10.66 8.28
CA ASN A 98 -16.31 -12.02 8.39
C ASN A 98 -15.74 -13.00 7.36
N LEU A 99 -15.11 -12.49 6.28
CA LEU A 99 -14.48 -13.30 5.22
C LEU A 99 -13.01 -13.61 5.54
N LEU A 100 -12.44 -12.97 6.53
CA LEU A 100 -11.09 -13.29 6.99
C LEU A 100 -11.13 -14.60 7.75
N PRO A 101 -10.26 -15.60 7.42
CA PRO A 101 -10.20 -16.84 8.17
C PRO A 101 -9.92 -16.50 9.65
N ARG A 102 -10.76 -17.04 10.53
CA ARG A 102 -10.61 -16.87 11.96
C ARG A 102 -9.26 -17.45 12.37
N TRP A 103 -8.30 -16.60 12.67
CA TRP A 103 -6.99 -17.05 13.13
C TRP A 103 -7.16 -17.85 14.43
N PRO A 104 -6.61 -19.09 14.53
CA PRO A 104 -6.64 -19.83 15.78
C PRO A 104 -5.91 -19.03 16.87
N ARG A 105 -6.55 -18.91 18.02
CA ARG A 105 -5.96 -18.29 19.23
C ARG A 105 -4.95 -19.25 19.84
#